data_3662bd0ebad2ac9a859fb7b75cc65add
#
_entry.id   3662bd0ebad2ac9a859fb7b75cc65add
#
_cell.length_a   1.000
_cell.length_b   1.000
_cell.length_c   1.000
_cell.angle_alpha   90.00
_cell.angle_beta   90.00
_cell.angle_gamma   90.00
#
_symmetry.space_group_name_H-M   'P 1'
#
loop_
_entity.id
_entity.type
_entity.pdbx_description
1 polymer ?
#
loop_
_entity_poly.entity_id
_entity_poly.type
_entity_poly.pdbx_seq_one_letter_code
_entity_poly.pdbx_strand_id
1 'polypeptide(L)'
;MPSTRTTIVAGNWKMYKTVQDAVQFAEDLKAVPDLLADAEKTEVLICPPFTAIAALHEAFDQTPIKVGAQNVHEMKEGAFTGNISVPMLQGLADYVILGHSEVRRDLAETDQKINKKVKLLLENQIRPIVAVGESLAQRQEGSTETVVFGQVLAAFDGIDGAAAGEIVIAYEPLWAIGSGLACDPVEANRVCAGIRGVLADRYGQAVADTIRIQYGGSVKPDNMLSYMQQPDIDGALIGSKCRTSSH
;
A
#
# COMPACT_ATOMS: atom_id res chain seq x y z
N MET A 1 -17.29 -17.62 -2.38
CA MET A 1 -16.59 -17.89 -3.64
C MET A 1 -15.17 -17.35 -3.46
N PRO A 2 -14.13 -17.93 -4.08
CA PRO A 2 -12.82 -17.30 -4.04
C PRO A 2 -12.92 -15.89 -4.63
N SER A 3 -12.13 -14.97 -4.06
CA SER A 3 -12.06 -13.58 -4.55
C SER A 3 -11.62 -13.56 -6.02
N THR A 4 -12.27 -12.74 -6.83
CA THR A 4 -11.87 -12.50 -8.22
C THR A 4 -10.80 -11.40 -8.31
N ARG A 5 -10.45 -10.76 -7.18
CA ARG A 5 -9.46 -9.69 -7.12
C ARG A 5 -8.05 -10.25 -7.21
N THR A 6 -7.22 -9.63 -8.04
CA THR A 6 -5.81 -10.00 -8.16
C THR A 6 -5.08 -9.69 -6.86
N THR A 7 -4.40 -10.69 -6.32
CA THR A 7 -3.56 -10.53 -5.12
C THR A 7 -2.46 -9.49 -5.39
N ILE A 8 -2.20 -8.60 -4.42
CA ILE A 8 -1.14 -7.60 -4.50
C ILE A 8 -0.20 -7.70 -3.28
N VAL A 9 1.10 -7.85 -3.53
CA VAL A 9 2.13 -7.89 -2.49
C VAL A 9 3.06 -6.70 -2.70
N ALA A 10 3.01 -5.73 -1.78
CA ALA A 10 3.79 -4.52 -1.84
C ALA A 10 4.88 -4.52 -0.77
N GLY A 11 6.14 -4.33 -1.17
CA GLY A 11 7.28 -4.18 -0.28
C GLY A 11 7.62 -2.71 -0.03
N ASN A 12 7.27 -2.19 1.14
CA ASN A 12 7.68 -0.85 1.56
C ASN A 12 9.07 -0.92 2.22
N TRP A 13 10.09 -0.45 1.52
CA TRP A 13 11.46 -0.47 2.04
C TRP A 13 11.71 0.57 3.13
N LYS A 14 10.79 1.51 3.31
CA LYS A 14 10.98 2.62 4.24
C LYS A 14 12.31 3.35 3.94
N MET A 15 13.05 3.76 4.97
CA MET A 15 14.35 4.46 4.83
C MET A 15 15.52 3.47 4.90
N TYR A 16 15.49 2.44 4.03
CA TYR A 16 16.57 1.44 3.93
C TYR A 16 17.00 1.27 2.49
N LYS A 17 18.19 0.72 2.30
CA LYS A 17 18.83 0.39 1.03
C LYS A 17 19.28 1.63 0.23
N THR A 18 20.49 1.51 -0.29
CA THR A 18 21.09 2.45 -1.25
C THR A 18 20.63 2.12 -2.67
N VAL A 19 21.01 2.96 -3.65
CA VAL A 19 20.76 2.67 -5.08
C VAL A 19 21.49 1.38 -5.49
N GLN A 20 22.70 1.14 -5.00
CA GLN A 20 23.44 -0.09 -5.30
C GLN A 20 22.74 -1.33 -4.76
N ASP A 21 22.27 -1.26 -3.50
CA ASP A 21 21.49 -2.35 -2.90
C ASP A 21 20.18 -2.62 -3.68
N ALA A 22 19.58 -1.57 -4.24
CA ALA A 22 18.36 -1.69 -5.01
C ALA A 22 18.61 -2.43 -6.35
N VAL A 23 19.67 -2.06 -7.07
CA VAL A 23 20.05 -2.73 -8.31
C VAL A 23 20.41 -4.19 -8.04
N GLN A 24 21.21 -4.47 -7.01
CA GLN A 24 21.56 -5.85 -6.64
C GLN A 24 20.31 -6.67 -6.28
N PHE A 25 19.39 -6.09 -5.51
CA PHE A 25 18.11 -6.75 -5.19
C PHE A 25 17.30 -7.10 -6.44
N ALA A 26 17.26 -6.20 -7.43
CA ALA A 26 16.56 -6.47 -8.67
C ALA A 26 17.20 -7.61 -9.48
N GLU A 27 18.55 -7.66 -9.52
CA GLU A 27 19.26 -8.75 -10.17
C GLU A 27 19.02 -10.09 -9.45
N ASP A 28 19.09 -10.11 -8.13
CA ASP A 28 18.81 -11.30 -7.32
C ASP A 28 17.38 -11.80 -7.55
N LEU A 29 16.41 -10.87 -7.64
CA LEU A 29 15.01 -11.21 -7.85
C LEU A 29 14.76 -11.78 -9.25
N LYS A 30 15.37 -11.21 -10.28
CA LYS A 30 15.29 -11.70 -11.66
C LYS A 30 15.93 -13.07 -11.83
N ALA A 31 16.89 -13.42 -10.98
CA ALA A 31 17.51 -14.74 -10.98
C ALA A 31 16.61 -15.87 -10.42
N VAL A 32 15.38 -15.56 -9.95
CA VAL A 32 14.41 -16.53 -9.42
C VAL A 32 13.24 -16.68 -10.42
N PRO A 33 13.31 -17.62 -11.39
CA PRO A 33 12.32 -17.74 -12.48
C PRO A 33 10.90 -18.00 -11.98
N ASP A 34 10.73 -18.84 -10.94
CA ASP A 34 9.43 -19.16 -10.38
C ASP A 34 8.73 -17.93 -9.80
N LEU A 35 9.48 -17.01 -9.22
CA LEU A 35 8.95 -15.77 -8.68
C LEU A 35 8.45 -14.84 -9.77
N LEU A 36 9.12 -14.75 -10.90
CA LEU A 36 8.66 -13.96 -12.05
C LEU A 36 7.40 -14.56 -12.66
N ALA A 37 7.31 -15.89 -12.76
CA ALA A 37 6.12 -16.59 -13.22
C ALA A 37 4.91 -16.40 -12.27
N ASP A 38 5.16 -16.37 -10.97
CA ASP A 38 4.12 -16.10 -9.98
C ASP A 38 3.70 -14.61 -9.97
N ALA A 39 4.61 -13.70 -10.32
CA ALA A 39 4.33 -12.27 -10.44
C ALA A 39 3.43 -11.94 -11.66
N GLU A 40 3.20 -12.87 -12.58
CA GLU A 40 2.16 -12.74 -13.61
C GLU A 40 0.74 -12.96 -13.04
N LYS A 41 0.61 -13.69 -11.92
CA LYS A 41 -0.66 -14.01 -11.27
C LYS A 41 -0.91 -13.17 -10.02
N THR A 42 0.16 -12.76 -9.36
CA THR A 42 0.17 -11.91 -8.17
C THR A 42 0.90 -10.63 -8.49
N GLU A 43 0.25 -9.50 -8.35
CA GLU A 43 0.91 -8.22 -8.57
C GLU A 43 1.97 -7.97 -7.49
N VAL A 44 3.24 -7.95 -7.89
CA VAL A 44 4.38 -7.69 -7.00
C VAL A 44 4.85 -6.25 -7.19
N LEU A 45 4.94 -5.52 -6.09
CA LEU A 45 5.27 -4.10 -6.08
C LEU A 45 6.40 -3.82 -5.08
N ILE A 46 7.41 -3.09 -5.51
CA ILE A 46 8.50 -2.62 -4.65
C ILE A 46 8.44 -1.10 -4.52
N CYS A 47 8.38 -0.60 -3.28
CA CYS A 47 8.37 0.83 -2.96
C CYS A 47 9.69 1.21 -2.26
N PRO A 48 10.75 1.57 -3.01
CA PRO A 48 12.04 1.98 -2.48
C PRO A 48 12.02 3.45 -2.01
N PRO A 49 13.09 3.93 -1.34
CA PRO A 49 13.36 5.35 -1.21
C PRO A 49 13.37 6.05 -2.57
N PHE A 50 13.00 7.34 -2.62
CA PHE A 50 12.93 8.10 -3.88
C PHE A 50 14.21 8.04 -4.72
N THR A 51 15.36 8.01 -4.07
CA THR A 51 16.68 7.94 -4.73
C THR A 51 16.89 6.69 -5.57
N ALA A 52 16.16 5.61 -5.33
CA ALA A 52 16.31 4.33 -6.00
C ALA A 52 15.17 4.01 -7.00
N ILE A 53 14.13 4.87 -7.12
CA ILE A 53 12.98 4.61 -7.97
C ILE A 53 13.40 4.44 -9.43
N ALA A 54 14.15 5.40 -9.99
CA ALA A 54 14.56 5.36 -11.39
C ALA A 54 15.43 4.13 -11.70
N ALA A 55 16.37 3.79 -10.80
CA ALA A 55 17.23 2.62 -10.96
C ALA A 55 16.44 1.31 -10.92
N LEU A 56 15.44 1.19 -10.02
CA LEU A 56 14.58 0.00 -9.99
C LEU A 56 13.64 -0.06 -11.19
N HIS A 57 13.10 1.08 -11.63
CA HIS A 57 12.27 1.13 -12.83
C HIS A 57 13.03 0.59 -14.05
N GLU A 58 14.27 1.04 -14.26
CA GLU A 58 15.15 0.53 -15.33
C GLU A 58 15.48 -0.96 -15.12
N ALA A 59 15.82 -1.36 -13.89
CA ALA A 59 16.22 -2.74 -13.60
C ALA A 59 15.07 -3.75 -13.75
N PHE A 60 13.81 -3.33 -13.55
CA PHE A 60 12.62 -4.16 -13.73
C PHE A 60 11.97 -4.01 -15.12
N ASP A 61 12.58 -3.26 -16.05
CA ASP A 61 12.07 -3.22 -17.43
C ASP A 61 11.91 -4.62 -17.99
N GLN A 62 10.83 -4.85 -18.72
CA GLN A 62 10.44 -6.16 -19.28
C GLN A 62 10.15 -7.26 -18.22
N THR A 63 9.91 -6.89 -16.96
CA THR A 63 9.42 -7.82 -15.92
C THR A 63 8.02 -7.44 -15.48
N PRO A 64 7.23 -8.37 -14.89
CA PRO A 64 5.92 -8.05 -14.32
C PRO A 64 5.98 -7.27 -12.99
N ILE A 65 7.18 -7.02 -12.44
CA ILE A 65 7.35 -6.37 -11.14
C ILE A 65 7.12 -4.87 -11.29
N LYS A 66 6.29 -4.31 -10.42
CA LYS A 66 5.94 -2.89 -10.39
C LYS A 66 6.84 -2.11 -9.43
N VAL A 67 7.00 -0.82 -9.72
CA VAL A 67 7.72 0.11 -8.86
C VAL A 67 6.74 1.13 -8.29
N GLY A 68 6.87 1.42 -6.99
CA GLY A 68 6.07 2.44 -6.30
C GLY A 68 6.92 3.46 -5.57
N ALA A 69 6.28 4.57 -5.18
CA ALA A 69 6.87 5.56 -4.30
C ALA A 69 6.27 5.46 -2.89
N GLN A 70 7.01 5.94 -1.89
CA GLN A 70 6.60 5.87 -0.48
C GLN A 70 5.75 7.07 -0.03
N ASN A 71 5.68 8.13 -0.82
CA ASN A 71 4.89 9.33 -0.60
C ASN A 71 4.93 10.23 -1.86
N VAL A 72 4.15 11.31 -1.86
CA VAL A 72 4.20 12.39 -2.85
C VAL A 72 3.66 13.67 -2.23
N HIS A 73 3.96 14.83 -2.80
CA HIS A 73 3.37 16.11 -2.39
C HIS A 73 2.01 16.34 -3.05
N GLU A 74 1.10 17.08 -2.38
CA GLU A 74 -0.24 17.39 -2.88
C GLU A 74 -0.29 18.49 -3.96
N MET A 75 0.85 19.13 -4.27
CA MET A 75 0.99 20.12 -5.33
C MET A 75 1.78 19.56 -6.49
N LYS A 76 1.41 19.94 -7.73
CA LYS A 76 2.08 19.50 -8.97
C LYS A 76 3.50 20.05 -9.07
N GLU A 77 3.74 21.26 -8.56
CA GLU A 77 5.02 21.97 -8.55
C GLU A 77 5.00 23.12 -7.54
N GLY A 78 6.12 23.75 -7.25
CA GLY A 78 6.20 24.94 -6.42
C GLY A 78 7.42 24.98 -5.49
N ALA A 79 7.42 25.97 -4.58
CA ALA A 79 8.48 26.18 -3.60
C ALA A 79 8.35 25.23 -2.40
N PHE A 80 8.54 23.95 -2.64
CA PHE A 80 8.42 22.86 -1.66
C PHE A 80 9.73 22.07 -1.59
N THR A 81 10.80 22.73 -1.20
CA THR A 81 12.16 22.17 -1.18
C THR A 81 12.21 20.83 -0.46
N GLY A 82 12.77 19.81 -1.12
CA GLY A 82 12.92 18.44 -0.60
C GLY A 82 11.70 17.54 -0.85
N ASN A 83 10.60 18.05 -1.39
CA ASN A 83 9.43 17.25 -1.72
C ASN A 83 9.50 16.72 -3.17
N ILE A 84 8.76 15.63 -3.40
CA ILE A 84 8.60 15.00 -4.71
C ILE A 84 7.15 15.19 -5.17
N SER A 85 6.96 15.67 -6.39
CA SER A 85 5.64 15.85 -6.99
C SER A 85 5.22 14.69 -7.87
N VAL A 86 3.91 14.59 -8.19
CA VAL A 86 3.39 13.55 -9.08
C VAL A 86 4.03 13.58 -10.46
N PRO A 87 4.23 14.75 -11.13
CA PRO A 87 4.94 14.79 -12.42
C PRO A 87 6.36 14.21 -12.38
N MET A 88 7.07 14.29 -11.24
CA MET A 88 8.41 13.70 -11.09
C MET A 88 8.37 12.17 -11.01
N LEU A 89 7.24 11.58 -10.70
CA LEU A 89 7.03 10.12 -10.61
C LEU A 89 6.43 9.52 -11.89
N GLN A 90 5.93 10.35 -12.78
CA GLN A 90 5.30 9.92 -14.02
C GLN A 90 6.27 9.13 -14.89
N GLY A 91 5.88 7.93 -15.32
CA GLY A 91 6.72 7.02 -16.09
C GLY A 91 7.82 6.32 -15.26
N LEU A 92 7.88 6.54 -13.95
CA LEU A 92 8.85 5.89 -13.05
C LEU A 92 8.18 5.04 -11.97
N ALA A 93 6.95 5.39 -11.57
CA ALA A 93 6.23 4.68 -10.53
C ALA A 93 4.80 4.36 -10.96
N ASP A 94 4.38 3.12 -10.73
CA ASP A 94 3.01 2.64 -10.97
C ASP A 94 2.09 2.95 -9.79
N TYR A 95 2.64 3.03 -8.58
CA TYR A 95 1.93 3.20 -7.32
C TYR A 95 2.58 4.24 -6.42
N VAL A 96 1.78 4.82 -5.50
CA VAL A 96 2.29 5.65 -4.41
C VAL A 96 1.58 5.28 -3.11
N ILE A 97 2.35 4.99 -2.05
CA ILE A 97 1.82 4.83 -0.70
C ILE A 97 1.49 6.21 -0.14
N LEU A 98 0.28 6.36 0.40
CA LEU A 98 -0.21 7.58 1.03
C LEU A 98 -0.72 7.26 2.44
N GLY A 99 -0.59 8.21 3.35
CA GLY A 99 -1.14 8.09 4.70
C GLY A 99 -0.50 7.01 5.57
N HIS A 100 0.70 6.51 5.19
CA HIS A 100 1.43 5.55 6.03
C HIS A 100 1.61 6.11 7.44
N SER A 101 1.47 5.25 8.44
CA SER A 101 1.48 5.64 9.86
C SER A 101 2.68 6.51 10.26
N GLU A 102 3.87 6.24 9.73
CA GLU A 102 5.06 7.05 9.97
C GLU A 102 4.92 8.46 9.37
N VAL A 103 4.34 8.60 8.18
CA VAL A 103 4.14 9.90 7.53
C VAL A 103 3.06 10.71 8.26
N ARG A 104 1.96 10.07 8.66
CA ARG A 104 0.93 10.72 9.49
C ARG A 104 1.50 11.25 10.80
N ARG A 105 2.31 10.45 11.48
CA ARG A 105 2.93 10.81 12.77
C ARG A 105 4.02 11.88 12.63
N ASP A 106 4.98 11.67 11.72
CA ASP A 106 6.23 12.44 11.69
C ASP A 106 6.11 13.71 10.84
N LEU A 107 5.22 13.71 9.83
CA LEU A 107 4.99 14.84 8.93
C LEU A 107 3.60 15.47 9.09
N ALA A 108 2.84 15.08 10.11
CA ALA A 108 1.50 15.56 10.39
C ALA A 108 0.59 15.52 9.15
N GLU A 109 0.62 14.39 8.42
CA GLU A 109 -0.20 14.19 7.24
C GLU A 109 -1.66 13.98 7.63
N THR A 110 -2.53 14.85 7.15
CA THR A 110 -3.97 14.83 7.45
C THR A 110 -4.74 14.07 6.36
N ASP A 111 -5.95 13.60 6.69
CA ASP A 111 -6.82 12.93 5.71
C ASP A 111 -7.18 13.83 4.54
N GLN A 112 -7.31 15.15 4.76
CA GLN A 112 -7.54 16.13 3.69
C GLN A 112 -6.35 16.22 2.71
N LYS A 113 -5.11 16.17 3.22
CA LYS A 113 -3.91 16.13 2.37
C LYS A 113 -3.86 14.81 1.59
N ILE A 114 -4.17 13.69 2.24
CA ILE A 114 -4.21 12.37 1.60
C ILE A 114 -5.23 12.37 0.46
N ASN A 115 -6.45 12.87 0.68
CA ASN A 115 -7.48 12.95 -0.36
C ASN A 115 -7.02 13.77 -1.58
N LYS A 116 -6.37 14.93 -1.36
CA LYS A 116 -5.79 15.75 -2.46
C LYS A 116 -4.77 14.96 -3.25
N LYS A 117 -3.88 14.22 -2.56
CA LYS A 117 -2.86 13.38 -3.20
C LYS A 117 -3.48 12.23 -3.98
N VAL A 118 -4.51 11.57 -3.43
CA VAL A 118 -5.27 10.52 -4.12
C VAL A 118 -5.83 11.04 -5.44
N LYS A 119 -6.54 12.18 -5.43
CA LYS A 119 -7.11 12.80 -6.63
C LYS A 119 -6.01 13.11 -7.66
N LEU A 120 -4.91 13.70 -7.20
CA LEU A 120 -3.81 14.07 -8.09
C LEU A 120 -3.13 12.85 -8.74
N LEU A 121 -2.99 11.74 -7.99
CA LEU A 121 -2.43 10.50 -8.54
C LEU A 121 -3.37 9.88 -9.58
N LEU A 122 -4.67 9.81 -9.30
CA LEU A 122 -5.68 9.28 -10.23
C LEU A 122 -5.73 10.10 -11.52
N GLU A 123 -5.67 11.43 -11.44
CA GLU A 123 -5.57 12.32 -12.60
C GLU A 123 -4.35 12.02 -13.49
N ASN A 124 -3.27 11.48 -12.91
CA ASN A 124 -2.01 11.17 -13.59
C ASN A 124 -1.80 9.67 -13.84
N GLN A 125 -2.84 8.85 -13.67
CA GLN A 125 -2.83 7.41 -13.92
C GLN A 125 -1.80 6.63 -13.05
N ILE A 126 -1.49 7.13 -11.88
CA ILE A 126 -0.69 6.45 -10.86
C ILE A 126 -1.64 5.97 -9.77
N ARG A 127 -1.53 4.71 -9.37
CA ARG A 127 -2.45 4.10 -8.40
C ARG A 127 -2.09 4.44 -6.95
N PRO A 128 -3.02 4.97 -6.15
CA PRO A 128 -2.79 5.19 -4.73
C PRO A 128 -2.88 3.88 -3.94
N ILE A 129 -1.97 3.69 -2.96
CA ILE A 129 -2.15 2.75 -1.85
C ILE A 129 -2.38 3.59 -0.60
N VAL A 130 -3.60 3.63 -0.10
CA VAL A 130 -3.99 4.46 1.05
C VAL A 130 -3.88 3.63 2.33
N ALA A 131 -2.93 3.97 3.18
CA ALA A 131 -2.78 3.36 4.50
C ALA A 131 -3.74 3.98 5.50
N VAL A 132 -4.47 3.12 6.21
CA VAL A 132 -5.46 3.47 7.24
C VAL A 132 -5.27 2.56 8.45
N GLY A 133 -5.54 3.07 9.64
CA GLY A 133 -5.42 2.24 10.83
C GLY A 133 -5.59 3.00 12.13
N GLU A 134 -5.87 2.26 13.18
CA GLU A 134 -6.11 2.76 14.53
C GLU A 134 -4.92 2.50 15.46
N SER A 135 -4.76 3.35 16.45
CA SER A 135 -3.83 3.17 17.56
C SER A 135 -4.33 2.14 18.57
N LEU A 136 -3.44 1.68 19.47
CA LEU A 136 -3.82 0.79 20.55
C LEU A 136 -4.88 1.41 21.46
N ALA A 137 -4.76 2.69 21.78
CA ALA A 137 -5.74 3.40 22.61
C ALA A 137 -7.13 3.41 21.96
N GLN A 138 -7.20 3.77 20.69
CA GLN A 138 -8.46 3.77 19.92
C GLN A 138 -9.08 2.37 19.84
N ARG A 139 -8.26 1.33 19.69
CA ARG A 139 -8.75 -0.05 19.74
C ARG A 139 -9.33 -0.43 21.09
N GLN A 140 -8.63 -0.08 22.17
CA GLN A 140 -9.09 -0.36 23.55
C GLN A 140 -10.38 0.39 23.91
N GLU A 141 -10.57 1.57 23.34
CA GLU A 141 -11.79 2.37 23.47
C GLU A 141 -12.94 1.88 22.56
N GLY A 142 -12.70 0.86 21.72
CA GLY A 142 -13.71 0.35 20.79
C GLY A 142 -13.96 1.25 19.57
N SER A 143 -13.05 2.20 19.26
CA SER A 143 -13.21 3.18 18.20
C SER A 143 -12.58 2.76 16.85
N THR A 144 -12.11 1.52 16.71
CA THR A 144 -11.46 1.01 15.49
C THR A 144 -12.25 1.36 14.24
N GLU A 145 -13.53 1.01 14.19
CA GLU A 145 -14.40 1.24 13.02
C GLU A 145 -14.57 2.74 12.72
N THR A 146 -14.85 3.53 13.75
CA THR A 146 -15.00 4.98 13.58
C THR A 146 -13.76 5.62 12.99
N VAL A 147 -12.58 5.22 13.46
CA VAL A 147 -11.30 5.76 12.98
C VAL A 147 -10.98 5.27 11.56
N VAL A 148 -10.97 3.95 11.37
CA VAL A 148 -10.56 3.34 10.10
C VAL A 148 -11.52 3.70 8.98
N PHE A 149 -12.82 3.58 9.21
CA PHE A 149 -13.83 3.91 8.20
C PHE A 149 -13.88 5.41 7.92
N GLY A 150 -13.67 6.25 8.94
CA GLY A 150 -13.53 7.70 8.77
C GLY A 150 -12.35 8.07 7.86
N GLN A 151 -11.19 7.45 8.06
CA GLN A 151 -10.01 7.64 7.20
C GLN A 151 -10.27 7.18 5.76
N VAL A 152 -10.92 6.02 5.57
CA VAL A 152 -11.30 5.53 4.24
C VAL A 152 -12.26 6.51 3.55
N LEU A 153 -13.34 6.89 4.20
CA LEU A 153 -14.33 7.79 3.62
C LEU A 153 -13.73 9.16 3.26
N ALA A 154 -12.82 9.67 4.10
CA ALA A 154 -12.11 10.91 3.82
C ALA A 154 -11.18 10.78 2.61
N ALA A 155 -10.43 9.68 2.48
CA ALA A 155 -9.55 9.43 1.33
C ALA A 155 -10.33 9.35 0.02
N PHE A 156 -11.55 8.81 0.04
CA PHE A 156 -12.43 8.64 -1.11
C PHE A 156 -13.38 9.82 -1.37
N ASP A 157 -13.29 10.91 -0.59
CA ASP A 157 -14.18 12.04 -0.75
C ASP A 157 -14.05 12.71 -2.13
N GLY A 158 -15.20 12.88 -2.83
CA GLY A 158 -15.27 13.47 -4.17
C GLY A 158 -14.64 12.63 -5.29
N ILE A 159 -14.42 11.33 -5.07
CA ILE A 159 -13.93 10.38 -6.09
C ILE A 159 -15.14 9.62 -6.64
N ASP A 160 -15.21 9.44 -7.95
CA ASP A 160 -16.27 8.65 -8.60
C ASP A 160 -16.01 7.13 -8.52
N GLY A 161 -17.04 6.33 -8.83
CA GLY A 161 -16.97 4.89 -8.71
C GLY A 161 -15.96 4.22 -9.66
N ALA A 162 -15.73 4.78 -10.83
CA ALA A 162 -14.77 4.22 -11.78
C ALA A 162 -13.33 4.43 -11.29
N ALA A 163 -13.01 5.64 -10.82
CA ALA A 163 -11.72 5.97 -10.26
C ALA A 163 -11.46 5.27 -8.90
N ALA A 164 -12.51 5.01 -8.11
CA ALA A 164 -12.42 4.32 -6.83
C ALA A 164 -11.82 2.91 -6.96
N GLY A 165 -12.10 2.20 -8.05
CA GLY A 165 -11.56 0.87 -8.34
C GLY A 165 -10.03 0.82 -8.52
N GLU A 166 -9.39 1.95 -8.83
CA GLU A 166 -7.94 2.05 -8.98
C GLU A 166 -7.19 2.25 -7.65
N ILE A 167 -7.92 2.49 -6.56
CA ILE A 167 -7.33 2.72 -5.23
C ILE A 167 -7.15 1.38 -4.52
N VAL A 168 -5.97 1.18 -3.95
CA VAL A 168 -5.70 0.09 -3.00
C VAL A 168 -5.75 0.64 -1.58
N ILE A 169 -6.33 -0.10 -0.65
CA ILE A 169 -6.32 0.25 0.77
C ILE A 169 -5.33 -0.68 1.48
N ALA A 170 -4.54 -0.14 2.40
CA ALA A 170 -3.70 -0.92 3.29
C ALA A 170 -4.17 -0.71 4.74
N TYR A 171 -4.76 -1.74 5.34
CA TYR A 171 -5.13 -1.69 6.74
C TYR A 171 -3.91 -1.95 7.63
N GLU A 172 -3.49 -0.93 8.35
CA GLU A 172 -2.34 -0.92 9.25
C GLU A 172 -2.79 -0.83 10.72
N PRO A 173 -3.06 -1.93 11.44
CA PRO A 173 -3.27 -1.84 12.89
C PRO A 173 -1.97 -1.33 13.54
N LEU A 174 -1.91 -0.04 13.94
CA LEU A 174 -0.68 0.64 14.36
C LEU A 174 -0.02 -0.06 15.55
N TRP A 175 -0.82 -0.66 16.41
CA TRP A 175 -0.38 -1.43 17.56
C TRP A 175 0.33 -2.75 17.21
N ALA A 176 0.14 -3.24 15.97
CA ALA A 176 0.80 -4.46 15.46
C ALA A 176 2.04 -4.16 14.60
N ILE A 177 2.37 -2.88 14.34
CA ILE A 177 3.51 -2.50 13.52
C ILE A 177 4.76 -2.39 14.39
N GLY A 178 5.77 -3.24 14.12
CA GLY A 178 7.06 -3.16 14.80
C GLY A 178 7.07 -3.55 16.29
N SER A 179 5.91 -3.84 16.87
CA SER A 179 5.76 -4.21 18.28
C SER A 179 6.08 -5.68 18.59
N GLY A 180 6.21 -6.52 17.56
CA GLY A 180 6.29 -7.97 17.70
C GLY A 180 4.92 -8.66 17.87
N LEU A 181 3.86 -7.90 18.06
CA LEU A 181 2.48 -8.38 18.07
C LEU A 181 1.99 -8.53 16.62
N ALA A 182 1.13 -9.49 16.39
CA ALA A 182 0.39 -9.62 15.12
C ALA A 182 -1.11 -9.53 15.41
N CYS A 183 -1.84 -8.86 14.54
CA CYS A 183 -3.30 -8.92 14.59
C CYS A 183 -3.74 -10.32 14.18
N ASP A 184 -4.70 -10.88 14.88
CA ASP A 184 -5.28 -12.15 14.48
C ASP A 184 -5.87 -12.06 13.06
N PRO A 185 -5.65 -13.04 12.16
CA PRO A 185 -6.13 -12.97 10.77
C PRO A 185 -7.65 -12.80 10.64
N VAL A 186 -8.43 -13.42 11.52
CA VAL A 186 -9.90 -13.29 11.52
C VAL A 186 -10.30 -11.87 11.92
N GLU A 187 -9.63 -11.30 12.91
CA GLU A 187 -9.87 -9.91 13.33
C GLU A 187 -9.42 -8.90 12.25
N ALA A 188 -8.26 -9.13 11.62
CA ALA A 188 -7.83 -8.32 10.49
C ALA A 188 -8.86 -8.35 9.35
N ASN A 189 -9.37 -9.53 9.03
CA ASN A 189 -10.43 -9.70 8.04
C ASN A 189 -11.73 -8.99 8.44
N ARG A 190 -12.11 -9.04 9.71
CA ARG A 190 -13.32 -8.35 10.19
C ARG A 190 -13.25 -6.85 9.88
N VAL A 191 -12.10 -6.22 10.10
CA VAL A 191 -11.91 -4.79 9.79
C VAL A 191 -11.89 -4.57 8.28
N CYS A 192 -11.20 -5.41 7.51
CA CYS A 192 -11.16 -5.32 6.04
C CYS A 192 -12.56 -5.51 5.42
N ALA A 193 -13.36 -6.44 5.93
CA ALA A 193 -14.76 -6.61 5.53
C ALA A 193 -15.60 -5.36 5.83
N GLY A 194 -15.39 -4.74 7.00
CA GLY A 194 -16.05 -3.47 7.33
C GLY A 194 -15.62 -2.33 6.40
N ILE A 195 -14.34 -2.22 6.05
CA ILE A 195 -13.86 -1.27 5.02
C ILE A 195 -14.59 -1.50 3.70
N ARG A 196 -14.69 -2.75 3.24
CA ARG A 196 -15.42 -3.09 2.01
C ARG A 196 -16.90 -2.74 2.11
N GLY A 197 -17.51 -2.94 3.29
CA GLY A 197 -18.89 -2.59 3.57
C GLY A 197 -19.17 -1.10 3.38
N VAL A 198 -18.37 -0.20 3.97
CA VAL A 198 -18.56 1.25 3.81
C VAL A 198 -18.32 1.72 2.37
N LEU A 199 -17.46 1.04 1.61
CA LEU A 199 -17.28 1.30 0.19
C LEU A 199 -18.46 0.79 -0.64
N ALA A 200 -19.06 -0.33 -0.26
CA ALA A 200 -20.28 -0.83 -0.90
C ALA A 200 -21.47 0.10 -0.65
N ASP A 201 -21.61 0.64 0.56
CA ASP A 201 -22.65 1.64 0.88
C ASP A 201 -22.48 2.92 0.04
N ARG A 202 -21.22 3.30 -0.26
CA ARG A 202 -20.94 4.53 -1.03
C ARG A 202 -21.05 4.35 -2.54
N TYR A 203 -20.55 3.24 -3.09
CA TYR A 203 -20.37 3.04 -4.52
C TYR A 203 -21.15 1.87 -5.10
N GLY A 204 -21.81 1.09 -4.25
CA GLY A 204 -22.43 -0.19 -4.62
C GLY A 204 -21.44 -1.36 -4.57
N GLN A 205 -21.99 -2.57 -4.39
CA GLN A 205 -21.22 -3.80 -4.20
C GLN A 205 -20.26 -4.08 -5.36
N ALA A 206 -20.69 -3.85 -6.60
CA ALA A 206 -19.88 -4.12 -7.79
C ALA A 206 -18.56 -3.33 -7.80
N VAL A 207 -18.57 -2.06 -7.36
CA VAL A 207 -17.34 -1.25 -7.25
C VAL A 207 -16.52 -1.71 -6.04
N ALA A 208 -17.14 -1.91 -4.89
CA ALA A 208 -16.45 -2.37 -3.68
C ALA A 208 -15.72 -3.70 -3.90
N ASP A 209 -16.27 -4.57 -4.75
CA ASP A 209 -15.66 -5.86 -5.10
C ASP A 209 -14.44 -5.73 -6.04
N THR A 210 -14.19 -4.57 -6.62
CA THR A 210 -12.97 -4.31 -7.41
C THR A 210 -11.83 -3.72 -6.57
N ILE A 211 -12.16 -3.07 -5.45
CA ILE A 211 -11.18 -2.39 -4.60
C ILE A 211 -10.39 -3.43 -3.81
N ARG A 212 -9.07 -3.40 -3.94
CA ARG A 212 -8.18 -4.32 -3.23
C ARG A 212 -7.83 -3.79 -1.85
N ILE A 213 -7.82 -4.68 -0.85
CA ILE A 213 -7.51 -4.34 0.53
C ILE A 213 -6.32 -5.21 0.98
N GLN A 214 -5.21 -4.57 1.31
CA GLN A 214 -4.01 -5.21 1.84
C GLN A 214 -4.02 -5.19 3.36
N TYR A 215 -3.43 -6.21 3.98
CA TYR A 215 -3.05 -6.16 5.38
C TYR A 215 -1.63 -5.59 5.52
N GLY A 216 -1.50 -4.51 6.28
CA GLY A 216 -0.23 -3.76 6.48
C GLY A 216 0.37 -3.89 7.89
N GLY A 217 -0.10 -4.83 8.70
CA GLY A 217 0.50 -5.13 10.00
C GLY A 217 1.76 -6.00 9.89
N SER A 218 2.09 -6.69 10.98
CA SER A 218 3.29 -7.56 11.02
C SER A 218 3.09 -8.84 10.20
N VAL A 219 3.51 -8.81 8.94
CA VAL A 219 3.52 -9.97 8.04
C VAL A 219 4.91 -10.57 7.98
N LYS A 220 4.98 -11.92 8.06
CA LYS A 220 6.18 -12.74 7.94
C LYS A 220 5.87 -13.94 7.04
N PRO A 221 6.89 -14.64 6.50
CA PRO A 221 6.67 -15.82 5.68
C PRO A 221 5.82 -16.91 6.35
N ASP A 222 5.94 -17.09 7.66
CA ASP A 222 5.25 -18.09 8.45
C ASP A 222 3.77 -17.79 8.73
N ASN A 223 3.36 -16.51 8.67
CA ASN A 223 1.96 -16.11 8.91
C ASN A 223 1.24 -15.56 7.66
N MET A 224 1.95 -15.32 6.58
CA MET A 224 1.39 -14.72 5.34
C MET A 224 0.17 -15.50 4.85
N LEU A 225 0.28 -16.82 4.78
CA LEU A 225 -0.78 -17.67 4.24
C LEU A 225 -2.09 -17.54 5.02
N SER A 226 -2.03 -17.38 6.35
CA SER A 226 -3.22 -17.24 7.19
C SER A 226 -4.01 -15.94 6.91
N TYR A 227 -3.34 -14.87 6.50
CA TYR A 227 -4.00 -13.65 6.03
C TYR A 227 -4.55 -13.81 4.61
N MET A 228 -3.78 -14.44 3.71
CA MET A 228 -4.19 -14.62 2.31
C MET A 228 -5.39 -15.58 2.14
N GLN A 229 -5.67 -16.39 3.13
CA GLN A 229 -6.87 -17.24 3.17
C GLN A 229 -8.15 -16.49 3.58
N GLN A 230 -8.03 -15.23 4.00
CA GLN A 230 -9.18 -14.43 4.43
C GLN A 230 -9.88 -13.81 3.21
N PRO A 231 -11.23 -13.82 3.17
CA PRO A 231 -11.99 -13.42 1.97
C PRO A 231 -11.89 -11.92 1.61
N ASP A 232 -11.61 -11.05 2.59
CA ASP A 232 -11.54 -9.60 2.40
C ASP A 232 -10.12 -9.04 2.47
N ILE A 233 -9.11 -9.91 2.52
CA ILE A 233 -7.70 -9.53 2.45
C ILE A 233 -7.15 -9.97 1.09
N ASP A 234 -6.79 -9.01 0.24
CA ASP A 234 -6.37 -9.22 -1.13
C ASP A 234 -4.84 -9.14 -1.31
N GLY A 235 -4.11 -9.00 -0.22
CA GLY A 235 -2.66 -8.87 -0.29
C GLY A 235 -2.02 -8.36 1.00
N ALA A 236 -0.76 -7.98 0.90
CA ALA A 236 -0.01 -7.45 2.03
C ALA A 236 0.85 -6.24 1.65
N LEU A 237 0.90 -5.26 2.55
CA LEU A 237 1.91 -4.20 2.54
C LEU A 237 2.98 -4.55 3.58
N ILE A 238 4.16 -4.98 3.11
CA ILE A 238 5.22 -5.55 3.94
C ILE A 238 6.27 -4.48 4.23
N GLY A 239 6.51 -4.20 5.50
CA GLY A 239 7.55 -3.26 5.93
C GLY A 239 8.95 -3.89 5.99
N SER A 240 9.87 -3.20 6.59
CA SER A 240 11.34 -3.31 6.58
C SER A 240 12.01 -4.67 6.92
N LYS A 241 11.30 -5.78 7.00
CA LYS A 241 11.91 -7.12 7.10
C LYS A 241 12.06 -7.84 5.75
N CYS A 242 11.86 -7.16 4.62
CA CYS A 242 12.35 -7.60 3.31
C CYS A 242 13.90 -7.53 3.26
N ARG A 243 14.56 -8.09 4.26
CA ARG A 243 16.00 -8.38 4.20
C ARG A 243 16.13 -9.76 3.59
N THR A 244 16.71 -9.83 2.40
CA THR A 244 17.43 -11.05 2.04
C THR A 244 18.41 -11.31 3.18
N SER A 245 18.21 -12.40 3.90
CA SER A 245 19.22 -12.92 4.81
C SER A 245 20.38 -13.39 3.95
N SER A 246 21.29 -12.47 3.62
CA SER A 246 22.65 -12.86 3.30
C SER A 246 23.32 -13.17 4.65
N HIS A 247 23.26 -14.42 5.08
CA HIS A 247 24.30 -15.22 5.74
C HIS A 247 23.77 -16.63 5.93
#